data_ad9cd97ac54ecefc50f05cb2fa12676d
#
_entry.id   ad9cd97ac54ecefc50f05cb2fa12676d
#
_cell.length_a   1.000
_cell.length_b   1.000
_cell.length_c   1.000
_cell.angle_alpha   90.00
_cell.angle_beta   90.00
_cell.angle_gamma   90.00
#
_symmetry.space_group_name_H-M   'P 1'
#
loop_
_entity.id
_entity.type
_entity.pdbx_description
1 polymer ?
#
loop_
_entity_poly.entity_id
_entity_poly.type
_entity_poly.pdbx_seq_one_letter_code
_entity_poly.pdbx_strand_id
1 'polypeptide(L)'
;MARKKVEKAPKAPLSPKEAAKNSAFFEYVLKACRHSGEPTYQFKVGEKVSIGALKNCIVDEVCDNGYYYGITYGENSEYYGYWSWLDVRPVSPSLKAKYAQKDSPLSRMSFSNRSIESLLHMCYSFGVDMEPDYQRGSVWNDEDRAKLLDSIFAEREIGRFVFRNIPYEESLKNDCFYEVVDGKQRLLTLRAFYENRFPYKGSFYNELPTEDKNWFKNAMTSVAELPESTTRKEILEVFLALNQNGHPVEESVLDHAKELLKKTQ
;
A
#
# COMPACT_ATOMS: atom_id res chain seq x y z
N MET A 1 39.88 -52.63 -38.26
CA MET A 1 38.45 -52.39 -38.57
C MET A 1 37.97 -51.25 -37.72
N ALA A 2 37.80 -50.05 -38.33
CA ALA A 2 37.31 -48.84 -37.63
C ALA A 2 35.76 -48.86 -37.64
N ARG A 3 35.15 -48.78 -36.47
CA ARG A 3 33.69 -48.63 -36.34
C ARG A 3 33.31 -47.21 -36.79
N LYS A 4 32.59 -47.09 -37.90
CA LYS A 4 31.91 -45.84 -38.29
C LYS A 4 30.93 -45.43 -37.19
N LYS A 5 31.16 -44.24 -36.59
CA LYS A 5 30.11 -43.57 -35.78
C LYS A 5 28.97 -43.22 -36.73
N VAL A 6 27.81 -43.77 -36.45
CA VAL A 6 26.57 -43.39 -37.07
C VAL A 6 26.19 -42.03 -36.49
N GLU A 7 26.38 -40.95 -37.25
CA GLU A 7 25.82 -39.66 -36.90
C GLU A 7 24.28 -39.77 -36.89
N LYS A 8 23.67 -39.54 -35.72
CA LYS A 8 22.22 -39.42 -35.60
C LYS A 8 21.79 -38.17 -36.39
N ALA A 9 20.88 -38.37 -37.31
CA ALA A 9 20.26 -37.26 -38.01
C ALA A 9 19.73 -36.18 -37.00
N PRO A 10 19.83 -34.88 -37.30
CA PRO A 10 19.31 -33.83 -36.42
C PRO A 10 17.82 -34.10 -36.16
N LYS A 11 17.42 -34.08 -34.87
CA LYS A 11 16.03 -34.22 -34.49
C LYS A 11 15.23 -33.07 -35.14
N ALA A 12 14.09 -33.39 -35.74
CA ALA A 12 13.17 -32.38 -36.23
C ALA A 12 12.87 -31.34 -35.13
N PRO A 13 12.67 -30.05 -35.47
CA PRO A 13 12.33 -29.03 -34.47
C PRO A 13 11.04 -29.42 -33.77
N LEU A 14 11.01 -29.26 -32.45
CA LEU A 14 9.83 -29.54 -31.63
C LEU A 14 8.66 -28.66 -32.06
N SER A 15 7.46 -29.21 -32.05
CA SER A 15 6.24 -28.40 -32.21
C SER A 15 6.15 -27.35 -31.11
N PRO A 16 5.47 -26.21 -31.30
CA PRO A 16 5.29 -25.19 -30.29
C PRO A 16 4.73 -25.76 -28.96
N LYS A 17 3.84 -26.72 -29.06
CA LYS A 17 3.26 -27.42 -27.91
C LYS A 17 4.29 -28.27 -27.13
N GLU A 18 5.13 -29.02 -27.85
CA GLU A 18 6.20 -29.80 -27.21
C GLU A 18 7.29 -28.92 -26.62
N ALA A 19 7.61 -27.80 -27.28
CA ALA A 19 8.55 -26.82 -26.75
C ALA A 19 8.02 -26.19 -25.46
N ALA A 20 6.71 -25.86 -25.40
CA ALA A 20 6.08 -25.31 -24.21
C ALA A 20 6.09 -26.29 -23.03
N LYS A 21 5.82 -27.59 -23.25
CA LYS A 21 5.90 -28.64 -22.22
C LYS A 21 7.31 -28.84 -21.67
N ASN A 22 8.32 -28.56 -22.46
CA ASN A 22 9.72 -28.72 -22.05
C ASN A 22 10.30 -27.41 -21.45
N SER A 23 9.49 -26.40 -21.22
CA SER A 23 9.94 -25.11 -20.67
C SER A 23 10.02 -25.15 -19.14
N ALA A 24 10.94 -24.35 -18.57
CA ALA A 24 11.01 -24.14 -17.13
C ALA A 24 9.73 -23.48 -16.56
N PHE A 25 9.02 -22.73 -17.40
CA PHE A 25 7.73 -22.14 -17.04
C PHE A 25 6.64 -23.18 -16.83
N PHE A 26 6.63 -24.25 -17.63
CA PHE A 26 5.69 -25.35 -17.43
C PHE A 26 5.86 -26.06 -16.08
N GLU A 27 7.11 -26.29 -15.67
CA GLU A 27 7.41 -26.81 -14.33
C GLU A 27 6.91 -25.88 -13.21
N TYR A 28 7.05 -24.56 -13.41
CA TYR A 28 6.49 -23.57 -12.49
C TYR A 28 4.96 -23.67 -12.42
N VAL A 29 4.27 -23.77 -13.57
CA VAL A 29 2.81 -23.94 -13.63
C VAL A 29 2.34 -25.17 -12.86
N LEU A 30 2.99 -26.33 -13.09
CA LEU A 30 2.67 -27.57 -12.37
C LEU A 30 2.85 -27.43 -10.86
N LYS A 31 3.90 -26.74 -10.44
CA LYS A 31 4.16 -26.49 -9.03
C LYS A 31 3.11 -25.57 -8.41
N ALA A 32 2.72 -24.50 -9.11
CA ALA A 32 1.68 -23.58 -8.68
C ALA A 32 0.33 -24.30 -8.52
N CYS A 33 -0.05 -25.16 -9.48
CA CYS A 33 -1.29 -25.91 -9.43
C CYS A 33 -1.38 -26.87 -8.24
N ARG A 34 -0.27 -27.47 -7.82
CA ARG A 34 -0.23 -28.40 -6.67
C ARG A 34 -0.54 -27.75 -5.33
N HIS A 35 -0.35 -26.43 -5.22
CA HIS A 35 -0.53 -25.66 -3.97
C HIS A 35 -1.76 -24.73 -4.03
N SER A 36 -2.47 -24.70 -5.14
CA SER A 36 -3.70 -23.92 -5.30
C SER A 36 -4.91 -24.73 -4.89
N GLY A 37 -5.97 -24.04 -4.44
CA GLY A 37 -7.27 -24.66 -4.20
C GLY A 37 -7.90 -25.20 -5.49
N GLU A 38 -9.21 -25.48 -5.46
CA GLU A 38 -9.94 -25.96 -6.64
C GLU A 38 -10.16 -24.84 -7.67
N PRO A 39 -10.13 -25.19 -8.99
CA PRO A 39 -10.37 -24.23 -10.06
C PRO A 39 -11.73 -23.53 -9.95
N THR A 40 -11.74 -22.21 -9.90
CA THR A 40 -12.96 -21.40 -9.82
C THR A 40 -13.71 -21.35 -11.16
N TYR A 41 -12.99 -21.42 -12.27
CA TYR A 41 -13.54 -21.44 -13.63
C TYR A 41 -13.11 -22.72 -14.33
N GLN A 42 -14.03 -23.26 -15.14
CA GLN A 42 -13.73 -24.39 -16.03
C GLN A 42 -13.98 -23.96 -17.47
N PHE A 43 -12.91 -23.92 -18.25
CA PHE A 43 -12.96 -23.56 -19.66
C PHE A 43 -12.92 -24.80 -20.56
N LYS A 44 -13.50 -24.65 -21.74
CA LYS A 44 -13.52 -25.72 -22.76
C LYS A 44 -12.53 -25.37 -23.88
N VAL A 45 -12.08 -26.39 -24.60
CA VAL A 45 -11.28 -26.21 -25.82
C VAL A 45 -12.04 -25.32 -26.81
N GLY A 46 -11.36 -24.36 -27.41
CA GLY A 46 -11.90 -23.35 -28.31
C GLY A 46 -12.47 -22.11 -27.60
N GLU A 47 -12.55 -22.09 -26.27
CA GLU A 47 -13.10 -20.97 -25.52
C GLU A 47 -12.10 -19.81 -25.45
N LYS A 48 -12.62 -18.58 -25.60
CA LYS A 48 -11.81 -17.37 -25.48
C LYS A 48 -11.59 -17.01 -24.01
N VAL A 49 -10.34 -16.80 -23.66
CA VAL A 49 -9.92 -16.45 -22.28
C VAL A 49 -8.94 -15.27 -22.29
N SER A 50 -8.69 -14.72 -21.14
CA SER A 50 -7.68 -13.68 -20.91
C SER A 50 -6.65 -14.13 -19.88
N ILE A 51 -5.39 -13.68 -20.03
CA ILE A 51 -4.29 -13.98 -19.14
C ILE A 51 -3.57 -12.67 -18.86
N GLY A 52 -3.86 -12.03 -17.75
CA GLY A 52 -3.33 -10.71 -17.45
C GLY A 52 -3.60 -9.71 -18.57
N ALA A 53 -2.56 -9.18 -19.20
CA ALA A 53 -2.66 -8.25 -20.33
C ALA A 53 -2.70 -8.93 -21.71
N LEU A 54 -2.58 -10.26 -21.78
CA LEU A 54 -2.58 -11.00 -23.04
C LEU A 54 -3.99 -11.00 -23.65
N LYS A 55 -4.07 -10.63 -24.94
CA LYS A 55 -5.28 -10.63 -25.75
C LYS A 55 -5.31 -11.83 -26.68
N ASN A 56 -6.48 -12.13 -27.23
CA ASN A 56 -6.68 -13.22 -28.21
C ASN A 56 -6.17 -14.58 -27.72
N CYS A 57 -6.43 -14.88 -26.44
CA CYS A 57 -6.10 -16.17 -25.85
C CYS A 57 -7.23 -17.16 -26.13
N ILE A 58 -6.89 -18.36 -26.61
CA ILE A 58 -7.84 -19.44 -26.89
C ILE A 58 -7.36 -20.72 -26.21
N VAL A 59 -8.25 -21.40 -25.51
CA VAL A 59 -7.97 -22.68 -24.89
C VAL A 59 -7.80 -23.75 -25.98
N ASP A 60 -6.63 -24.34 -26.10
CA ASP A 60 -6.30 -25.43 -27.01
C ASP A 60 -6.38 -26.80 -26.31
N GLU A 61 -6.06 -26.84 -25.03
CA GLU A 61 -6.04 -28.07 -24.23
C GLU A 61 -6.49 -27.80 -22.80
N VAL A 62 -7.33 -28.69 -22.26
CA VAL A 62 -7.69 -28.69 -20.84
C VAL A 62 -6.93 -29.82 -20.14
N CYS A 63 -6.16 -29.50 -19.14
CA CYS A 63 -5.27 -30.41 -18.47
C CYS A 63 -5.65 -30.55 -17.00
N ASP A 64 -5.52 -31.78 -16.49
CA ASP A 64 -5.73 -32.11 -15.08
C ASP A 64 -7.04 -31.54 -14.52
N ASN A 65 -8.17 -31.84 -15.19
CA ASN A 65 -9.51 -31.37 -14.82
C ASN A 65 -9.63 -29.84 -14.67
N GLY A 66 -8.86 -29.06 -15.46
CA GLY A 66 -8.90 -27.60 -15.44
C GLY A 66 -7.94 -26.94 -14.46
N TYR A 67 -7.02 -27.67 -13.87
CA TYR A 67 -5.97 -27.07 -13.07
C TYR A 67 -4.96 -26.26 -13.88
N TYR A 68 -4.74 -26.63 -15.15
CA TYR A 68 -3.99 -25.82 -16.11
C TYR A 68 -4.49 -26.01 -17.52
N TYR A 69 -4.15 -25.07 -18.39
CA TYR A 69 -4.64 -24.99 -19.76
C TYR A 69 -3.50 -24.80 -20.74
N GLY A 70 -3.49 -25.55 -21.83
CA GLY A 70 -2.71 -25.23 -23.02
C GLY A 70 -3.43 -24.14 -23.80
N ILE A 71 -2.75 -23.04 -24.07
CA ILE A 71 -3.36 -21.85 -24.65
C ILE A 71 -2.53 -21.35 -25.83
N THR A 72 -3.21 -21.05 -26.93
CA THR A 72 -2.68 -20.26 -28.03
C THR A 72 -2.98 -18.79 -27.79
N TYR A 73 -2.03 -17.90 -28.09
CA TYR A 73 -2.16 -16.44 -27.90
C TYR A 73 -1.31 -15.67 -28.91
N GLY A 74 -1.53 -14.35 -28.98
CA GLY A 74 -0.95 -13.50 -30.02
C GLY A 74 -1.96 -13.09 -31.07
N GLU A 75 -1.57 -12.22 -32.01
CA GLU A 75 -2.50 -11.68 -33.01
C GLU A 75 -3.09 -12.76 -33.93
N ASN A 76 -2.31 -13.79 -34.28
CA ASN A 76 -2.69 -14.92 -35.13
C ASN A 76 -2.53 -16.27 -34.41
N SER A 77 -2.63 -16.30 -33.08
CA SER A 77 -2.36 -17.50 -32.28
C SER A 77 -0.95 -18.06 -32.49
N GLU A 78 0.02 -17.17 -32.63
CA GLU A 78 1.42 -17.49 -32.97
C GLU A 78 2.18 -18.18 -31.84
N TYR A 79 1.74 -17.96 -30.64
CA TYR A 79 2.40 -18.46 -29.44
C TYR A 79 1.57 -19.54 -28.76
N TYR A 80 2.24 -20.47 -28.11
CA TYR A 80 1.63 -21.51 -27.31
C TYR A 80 2.27 -21.60 -25.93
N GLY A 81 1.48 -21.74 -24.87
CA GLY A 81 1.97 -21.91 -23.53
C GLY A 81 0.98 -22.63 -22.62
N TYR A 82 1.46 -23.16 -21.51
CA TYR A 82 0.64 -23.69 -20.44
C TYR A 82 0.50 -22.70 -19.31
N TRP A 83 -0.73 -22.53 -18.82
CA TRP A 83 -1.07 -21.53 -17.81
C TRP A 83 -1.90 -22.16 -16.70
N SER A 84 -1.61 -21.79 -15.46
CA SER A 84 -2.40 -22.20 -14.31
C SER A 84 -3.81 -21.61 -14.37
N TRP A 85 -4.79 -22.32 -13.84
CA TRP A 85 -6.15 -21.79 -13.66
C TRP A 85 -6.19 -20.48 -12.88
N LEU A 86 -5.18 -20.22 -12.04
CA LEU A 86 -5.03 -18.97 -11.31
C LEU A 86 -4.82 -17.75 -12.22
N ASP A 87 -4.26 -17.95 -13.41
CA ASP A 87 -3.92 -16.89 -14.35
C ASP A 87 -4.96 -16.72 -15.46
N VAL A 88 -5.70 -17.82 -15.76
CA VAL A 88 -6.71 -17.84 -16.83
C VAL A 88 -8.04 -17.31 -16.32
N ARG A 89 -8.62 -16.34 -17.04
CA ARG A 89 -9.87 -15.68 -16.68
C ARG A 89 -10.83 -15.65 -17.87
N PRO A 90 -12.16 -15.61 -17.65
CA PRO A 90 -13.11 -15.33 -18.70
C PRO A 90 -12.78 -14.01 -19.39
N VAL A 91 -13.01 -13.92 -20.70
CA VAL A 91 -12.97 -12.64 -21.41
C VAL A 91 -14.13 -11.79 -20.87
N SER A 92 -13.83 -10.92 -19.96
CA SER A 92 -14.78 -9.90 -19.55
C SER A 92 -14.82 -8.79 -20.58
N PRO A 93 -15.99 -8.26 -20.99
CA PRO A 93 -16.06 -6.98 -21.67
C PRO A 93 -15.28 -6.00 -20.81
N SER A 94 -14.50 -5.10 -21.42
CA SER A 94 -13.65 -4.12 -20.72
C SER A 94 -14.50 -3.33 -19.73
N LEU A 95 -14.64 -3.86 -18.52
CA LEU A 95 -15.29 -3.17 -17.44
C LEU A 95 -14.36 -2.00 -17.08
N LYS A 96 -14.86 -0.78 -17.24
CA LYS A 96 -14.23 0.38 -16.63
C LYS A 96 -14.01 0.02 -15.16
N ALA A 97 -12.85 0.37 -14.62
CA ALA A 97 -12.53 0.09 -13.23
C ALA A 97 -13.70 0.56 -12.34
N LYS A 98 -14.40 -0.41 -11.72
CA LYS A 98 -15.62 -0.11 -10.94
C LYS A 98 -15.27 0.29 -9.51
N TYR A 99 -14.15 -0.21 -9.02
CA TYR A 99 -13.76 -0.06 -7.62
C TYR A 99 -12.47 0.74 -7.44
N ALA A 100 -11.60 0.81 -8.46
CA ALA A 100 -10.37 1.58 -8.38
C ALA A 100 -10.66 3.07 -8.62
N GLN A 101 -10.59 3.86 -7.58
CA GLN A 101 -10.64 5.33 -7.65
C GLN A 101 -9.24 5.84 -7.98
N LYS A 102 -8.88 5.90 -9.25
CA LYS A 102 -7.54 6.29 -9.71
C LYS A 102 -7.19 7.75 -9.40
N ASP A 103 -8.19 8.60 -9.23
CA ASP A 103 -8.02 10.03 -9.03
C ASP A 103 -8.25 10.47 -7.57
N SER A 104 -8.40 9.52 -6.65
CA SER A 104 -8.48 9.86 -5.23
C SER A 104 -7.15 10.43 -4.72
N PRO A 105 -7.16 11.52 -3.94
CA PRO A 105 -5.96 12.02 -3.25
C PRO A 105 -5.25 10.94 -2.44
N LEU A 106 -6.00 9.99 -1.87
CA LEU A 106 -5.47 8.82 -1.14
C LEU A 106 -4.60 7.92 -2.02
N SER A 107 -4.93 7.77 -3.31
CA SER A 107 -4.16 6.92 -4.24
C SER A 107 -2.81 7.53 -4.62
N ARG A 108 -2.62 8.82 -4.37
CA ARG A 108 -1.37 9.56 -4.61
C ARG A 108 -0.44 9.60 -3.39
N MET A 109 -0.92 9.18 -2.22
CA MET A 109 -0.09 9.14 -1.02
C MET A 109 0.92 7.99 -1.07
N SER A 110 2.17 8.32 -0.79
CA SER A 110 3.26 7.36 -0.62
C SER A 110 3.75 7.40 0.81
N PHE A 111 3.74 6.27 1.48
CA PHE A 111 4.22 6.17 2.86
C PHE A 111 5.70 5.80 2.89
N SER A 112 6.44 6.50 3.74
CA SER A 112 7.83 6.21 4.07
C SER A 112 7.98 6.00 5.57
N ASN A 113 8.96 5.20 5.99
CA ASN A 113 9.25 5.05 7.41
C ASN A 113 10.14 6.20 7.89
N ARG A 114 9.75 6.83 9.00
CA ARG A 114 10.53 7.85 9.69
C ARG A 114 10.63 7.55 11.18
N SER A 115 11.74 7.93 11.80
CA SER A 115 11.90 7.85 13.26
C SER A 115 11.11 8.95 13.97
N ILE A 116 10.81 8.74 15.25
CA ILE A 116 10.22 9.77 16.10
C ILE A 116 11.14 11.00 16.14
N GLU A 117 12.48 10.82 16.17
CA GLU A 117 13.44 11.94 16.11
C GLU A 117 13.24 12.77 14.84
N SER A 118 13.03 12.15 13.69
CA SER A 118 12.74 12.85 12.43
C SER A 118 11.43 13.65 12.49
N LEU A 119 10.38 13.10 13.13
CA LEU A 119 9.12 13.82 13.32
C LEU A 119 9.29 15.03 14.26
N LEU A 120 10.03 14.86 15.36
CA LEU A 120 10.35 15.96 16.27
C LEU A 120 11.18 17.04 15.57
N HIS A 121 12.14 16.63 14.74
CA HIS A 121 12.92 17.56 13.93
C HIS A 121 12.03 18.36 12.98
N MET A 122 11.05 17.73 12.32
CA MET A 122 10.07 18.46 11.51
C MET A 122 9.34 19.53 12.33
N CYS A 123 8.89 19.19 13.54
CA CYS A 123 8.19 20.14 14.42
C CYS A 123 9.06 21.35 14.82
N TYR A 124 10.33 21.13 15.15
CA TYR A 124 11.19 22.18 15.67
C TYR A 124 11.92 23.00 14.62
N SER A 125 12.29 22.37 13.51
CA SER A 125 13.12 23.03 12.49
C SER A 125 12.31 23.64 11.36
N PHE A 126 11.15 23.07 11.05
CA PHE A 126 10.33 23.51 9.92
C PHE A 126 8.95 24.04 10.34
N GLY A 127 8.53 23.79 11.57
CA GLY A 127 7.20 24.15 12.03
C GLY A 127 6.11 23.24 11.44
N VAL A 128 5.20 22.81 12.28
CA VAL A 128 4.01 22.01 11.90
C VAL A 128 2.79 22.70 12.48
N ASP A 129 1.85 23.08 11.64
CA ASP A 129 0.54 23.55 12.08
C ASP A 129 -0.23 22.37 12.72
N MET A 130 -0.41 22.48 14.02
CA MET A 130 -1.11 21.50 14.86
C MET A 130 -2.60 21.82 15.03
N GLU A 131 -3.06 22.98 14.58
CA GLU A 131 -4.41 23.46 14.81
C GLU A 131 -5.13 23.86 13.50
N PRO A 132 -5.11 22.99 12.46
CA PRO A 132 -5.89 23.29 11.28
C PRO A 132 -7.38 23.41 11.63
N ASP A 133 -8.09 24.29 10.95
CA ASP A 133 -9.46 24.67 11.26
C ASP A 133 -10.49 23.52 11.23
N TYR A 134 -10.18 22.40 10.55
CA TYR A 134 -11.03 21.20 10.52
C TYR A 134 -10.73 20.21 11.65
N GLN A 135 -9.67 20.44 12.44
CA GLN A 135 -9.32 19.60 13.59
C GLN A 135 -9.43 20.44 14.87
N ARG A 136 -10.30 20.07 15.78
CA ARG A 136 -10.41 20.75 17.07
C ARG A 136 -9.62 20.02 18.15
N GLY A 137 -9.10 20.80 19.12
CA GLY A 137 -8.55 20.47 20.42
C GLY A 137 -7.85 19.14 20.65
N SER A 138 -7.01 19.09 21.67
CA SER A 138 -6.47 17.81 22.17
C SER A 138 -7.54 17.15 23.02
N VAL A 139 -7.88 15.87 22.70
CA VAL A 139 -8.88 15.09 23.41
C VAL A 139 -8.24 13.97 24.22
N TRP A 140 -6.96 13.66 24.00
CA TRP A 140 -6.26 12.56 24.67
C TRP A 140 -6.01 12.87 26.15
N ASN A 141 -6.45 11.95 27.00
CA ASN A 141 -6.16 11.95 28.42
C ASN A 141 -4.79 11.30 28.71
N ASP A 142 -4.42 11.24 29.99
CA ASP A 142 -3.13 10.68 30.40
C ASP A 142 -3.02 9.17 30.14
N GLU A 143 -4.15 8.43 30.17
CA GLU A 143 -4.18 7.01 29.82
C GLU A 143 -3.90 6.77 28.34
N ASP A 144 -4.48 7.57 27.45
CA ASP A 144 -4.23 7.49 26.01
C ASP A 144 -2.76 7.80 25.69
N ARG A 145 -2.19 8.82 26.33
CA ARG A 145 -0.76 9.16 26.21
C ARG A 145 0.13 8.02 26.69
N ALA A 146 -0.20 7.41 27.82
CA ALA A 146 0.55 6.27 28.36
C ALA A 146 0.49 5.07 27.42
N LYS A 147 -0.67 4.74 26.85
CA LYS A 147 -0.83 3.65 25.87
C LYS A 147 0.03 3.85 24.61
N LEU A 148 0.19 5.10 24.14
CA LEU A 148 1.09 5.39 23.04
C LEU A 148 2.54 5.08 23.40
N LEU A 149 3.00 5.54 24.57
CA LEU A 149 4.36 5.27 25.04
C LEU A 149 4.59 3.80 25.33
N ASP A 150 3.60 3.07 25.90
CA ASP A 150 3.66 1.62 26.05
C ASP A 150 3.85 0.92 24.71
N SER A 151 3.21 1.42 23.64
CA SER A 151 3.35 0.86 22.29
C SER A 151 4.76 1.09 21.75
N ILE A 152 5.32 2.27 21.95
CA ILE A 152 6.69 2.61 21.52
C ILE A 152 7.73 1.73 22.22
N PHE A 153 7.67 1.63 23.55
CA PHE A 153 8.63 0.84 24.32
C PHE A 153 8.44 -0.67 24.17
N ALA A 154 7.28 -1.10 23.65
CA ALA A 154 7.00 -2.50 23.32
C ALA A 154 7.15 -2.83 21.81
N GLU A 155 7.78 -1.95 21.02
CA GLU A 155 7.97 -2.10 19.56
C GLU A 155 6.68 -2.35 18.77
N ARG A 156 5.55 -1.85 19.24
CA ARG A 156 4.30 -1.97 18.53
C ARG A 156 4.10 -0.79 17.57
N GLU A 157 3.32 -1.02 16.54
CA GLU A 157 2.94 0.04 15.63
C GLU A 157 2.17 1.14 16.36
N ILE A 158 2.59 2.39 16.16
CA ILE A 158 1.97 3.59 16.74
C ILE A 158 1.02 4.32 15.77
N GLY A 159 0.70 3.65 14.67
CA GLY A 159 -0.10 4.21 13.59
C GLY A 159 0.71 5.09 12.66
N ARG A 160 0.03 5.68 11.70
CA ARG A 160 0.63 6.50 10.63
C ARG A 160 0.43 7.99 10.90
N PHE A 161 1.25 8.80 10.26
CA PHE A 161 1.10 10.27 10.24
C PHE A 161 0.91 10.71 8.80
N VAL A 162 0.06 11.70 8.60
CA VAL A 162 -0.16 12.33 7.30
C VAL A 162 -0.02 13.83 7.46
N PHE A 163 0.88 14.42 6.68
CA PHE A 163 1.12 15.85 6.63
C PHE A 163 0.76 16.39 5.23
N ARG A 164 0.43 17.67 5.17
CA ARG A 164 0.41 18.46 3.95
C ARG A 164 1.63 19.34 3.93
N ASN A 165 2.33 19.42 2.80
CA ASN A 165 3.34 20.44 2.56
C ASN A 165 2.63 21.78 2.31
N ILE A 166 2.94 22.79 3.10
CA ILE A 166 2.39 24.14 2.95
C ILE A 166 3.17 24.87 1.86
N PRO A 167 2.52 25.56 0.92
CA PRO A 167 3.19 26.38 -0.09
C PRO A 167 4.13 27.41 0.55
N TYR A 168 5.29 27.60 -0.06
CA TYR A 168 6.34 28.47 0.50
C TYR A 168 5.83 29.87 0.90
N GLU A 169 5.01 30.51 0.06
CA GLU A 169 4.46 31.83 0.35
C GLU A 169 3.47 31.87 1.54
N GLU A 170 2.78 30.75 1.78
CA GLU A 170 1.89 30.56 2.92
C GLU A 170 2.71 30.26 4.19
N SER A 171 3.77 29.47 4.07
CA SER A 171 4.65 29.11 5.20
C SER A 171 5.36 30.32 5.79
N LEU A 172 5.73 31.31 5.00
CA LEU A 172 6.32 32.56 5.47
C LEU A 172 5.38 33.39 6.37
N LYS A 173 4.07 33.22 6.23
CA LYS A 173 3.07 33.93 7.05
C LYS A 173 2.81 33.25 8.38
N ASN A 174 2.87 31.92 8.39
CA ASN A 174 2.43 31.08 9.50
C ASN A 174 3.60 30.47 10.26
N ASP A 175 4.83 30.65 9.78
CA ASP A 175 6.06 30.02 10.30
C ASP A 175 5.94 28.49 10.42
N CYS A 176 5.20 27.88 9.48
CA CYS A 176 4.96 26.44 9.41
C CYS A 176 5.09 25.96 7.98
N PHE A 177 5.90 24.92 7.75
CA PHE A 177 6.06 24.29 6.43
C PHE A 177 5.17 23.06 6.25
N TYR A 178 4.58 22.58 7.32
CA TYR A 178 3.71 21.40 7.32
C TYR A 178 2.41 21.68 8.08
N GLU A 179 1.34 21.03 7.65
CA GLU A 179 0.05 20.97 8.34
C GLU A 179 -0.24 19.49 8.68
N VAL A 180 -0.59 19.18 9.92
CA VAL A 180 -0.92 17.80 10.29
C VAL A 180 -2.33 17.47 9.82
N VAL A 181 -2.47 16.43 8.97
CA VAL A 181 -3.77 15.94 8.46
C VAL A 181 -4.26 14.76 9.28
N ASP A 182 -3.37 13.85 9.65
CA ASP A 182 -3.69 12.74 10.58
C ASP A 182 -2.52 12.51 11.54
N GLY A 183 -2.84 12.06 12.75
CA GLY A 183 -1.86 11.77 13.79
C GLY A 183 -1.61 12.92 14.78
N LYS A 184 -2.41 14.02 14.76
CA LYS A 184 -2.27 15.16 15.65
C LYS A 184 -2.06 14.79 17.13
N GLN A 185 -2.95 13.97 17.70
CA GLN A 185 -2.90 13.62 19.13
C GLN A 185 -1.63 12.85 19.48
N ARG A 186 -1.21 11.95 18.61
CA ARG A 186 0.04 11.19 18.74
C ARG A 186 1.25 12.13 18.68
N LEU A 187 1.29 13.01 17.69
CA LEU A 187 2.39 13.97 17.53
C LEU A 187 2.51 14.93 18.73
N LEU A 188 1.37 15.44 19.20
CA LEU A 188 1.33 16.27 20.41
C LEU A 188 1.85 15.50 21.63
N THR A 189 1.51 14.23 21.77
CA THR A 189 1.97 13.38 22.89
C THR A 189 3.47 13.12 22.81
N LEU A 190 3.98 12.75 21.61
CA LEU A 190 5.44 12.55 21.41
C LEU A 190 6.23 13.81 21.76
N ARG A 191 5.78 14.95 21.28
CA ARG A 191 6.39 16.25 21.55
C ARG A 191 6.32 16.60 23.04
N ALA A 192 5.15 16.49 23.65
CA ALA A 192 4.97 16.82 25.07
C ALA A 192 5.82 15.93 25.99
N PHE A 193 5.97 14.63 25.68
CA PHE A 193 6.86 13.75 26.43
C PHE A 193 8.33 14.14 26.25
N TYR A 194 8.77 14.37 25.04
CA TYR A 194 10.14 14.82 24.75
C TYR A 194 10.48 16.16 25.44
N GLU A 195 9.51 17.07 25.53
CA GLU A 195 9.62 18.37 26.23
C GLU A 195 9.47 18.27 27.76
N ASN A 196 9.37 17.05 28.32
CA ASN A 196 9.18 16.84 29.78
C ASN A 196 7.90 17.48 30.34
N ARG A 197 6.81 17.50 29.58
CA ARG A 197 5.53 18.09 30.04
C ARG A 197 4.67 17.13 30.86
N PHE A 198 4.93 15.84 30.79
CA PHE A 198 4.31 14.82 31.62
C PHE A 198 5.24 13.62 31.82
N PRO A 199 5.14 12.91 32.95
CA PRO A 199 5.93 11.71 33.21
C PRO A 199 5.27 10.48 32.60
N TYR A 200 6.07 9.49 32.19
CA TYR A 200 5.66 8.14 31.84
C TYR A 200 6.16 7.16 32.89
N LYS A 201 5.26 6.41 33.52
CA LYS A 201 5.58 5.48 34.62
C LYS A 201 6.43 6.13 35.74
N GLY A 202 6.15 7.41 36.01
CA GLY A 202 6.81 8.17 37.06
C GLY A 202 8.13 8.84 36.65
N SER A 203 8.60 8.70 35.42
CA SER A 203 9.83 9.33 34.93
C SER A 203 9.55 10.28 33.78
N PHE A 204 10.16 11.46 33.81
CA PHE A 204 10.20 12.36 32.68
C PHE A 204 11.21 11.89 31.62
N TYR A 205 11.07 12.33 30.37
CA TYR A 205 11.97 11.93 29.28
C TYR A 205 13.45 12.19 29.60
N ASN A 206 13.79 13.35 30.20
CA ASN A 206 15.16 13.70 30.56
C ASN A 206 15.75 12.81 31.68
N GLU A 207 14.90 12.15 32.45
CA GLU A 207 15.31 11.23 33.53
C GLU A 207 15.55 9.81 33.06
N LEU A 208 15.07 9.47 31.82
CA LEU A 208 15.28 8.14 31.27
C LEU A 208 16.76 7.82 31.05
N PRO A 209 17.17 6.55 31.16
CA PRO A 209 18.47 6.08 30.72
C PRO A 209 18.71 6.41 29.23
N THR A 210 19.99 6.57 28.85
CA THR A 210 20.35 6.88 27.45
C THR A 210 19.82 5.84 26.47
N GLU A 211 19.78 4.57 26.85
CA GLU A 211 19.26 3.48 26.05
C GLU A 211 17.77 3.67 25.73
N ASP A 212 16.94 3.96 26.75
CA ASP A 212 15.51 4.22 26.59
C ASP A 212 15.24 5.49 25.77
N LYS A 213 16.06 6.54 25.95
CA LYS A 213 15.99 7.75 25.11
C LYS A 213 16.25 7.45 23.65
N ASN A 214 17.27 6.63 23.36
CA ASN A 214 17.59 6.21 22.00
C ASN A 214 16.50 5.30 21.43
N TRP A 215 15.93 4.40 22.25
CA TRP A 215 14.81 3.56 21.87
C TRP A 215 13.60 4.41 21.42
N PHE A 216 13.19 5.35 22.24
CA PHE A 216 12.11 6.28 21.91
C PHE A 216 12.39 7.05 20.62
N LYS A 217 13.57 7.64 20.47
CA LYS A 217 13.94 8.48 19.33
C LYS A 217 13.99 7.68 18.02
N ASN A 218 14.48 6.45 18.07
CA ASN A 218 14.67 5.58 16.90
C ASN A 218 13.42 4.75 16.54
N ALA A 219 12.38 4.75 17.38
CA ALA A 219 11.15 4.05 17.05
C ALA A 219 10.57 4.57 15.73
N MET A 220 10.25 3.64 14.82
CA MET A 220 9.84 3.94 13.45
C MET A 220 8.33 4.00 13.32
N THR A 221 7.86 4.88 12.45
CA THR A 221 6.45 5.02 12.10
C THR A 221 6.29 5.35 10.61
N SER A 222 5.12 5.08 10.08
CA SER A 222 4.78 5.39 8.69
C SER A 222 4.32 6.83 8.54
N VAL A 223 4.92 7.56 7.61
CA VAL A 223 4.63 8.97 7.33
C VAL A 223 4.32 9.15 5.84
N ALA A 224 3.24 9.85 5.53
CA ALA A 224 2.96 10.31 4.19
C ALA A 224 2.86 11.83 4.14
N GLU A 225 3.27 12.41 3.02
CA GLU A 225 3.17 13.84 2.75
C GLU A 225 2.28 14.07 1.53
N LEU A 226 1.32 14.97 1.67
CA LEU A 226 0.53 15.50 0.56
C LEU A 226 1.31 16.67 -0.06
N PRO A 227 1.40 16.76 -1.39
CA PRO A 227 2.12 17.83 -2.05
C PRO A 227 1.48 19.21 -1.81
N GLU A 228 2.25 20.28 -1.99
CA GLU A 228 1.78 21.66 -1.89
C GLU A 228 0.57 21.97 -2.78
N SER A 229 0.49 21.30 -3.94
CA SER A 229 -0.61 21.46 -4.89
C SER A 229 -1.93 20.84 -4.43
N THR A 230 -1.95 20.15 -3.27
CA THR A 230 -3.17 19.54 -2.74
C THR A 230 -4.17 20.63 -2.35
N THR A 231 -5.33 20.60 -2.98
CA THR A 231 -6.39 21.57 -2.72
C THR A 231 -7.02 21.37 -1.35
N ARG A 232 -7.64 22.43 -0.82
CA ARG A 232 -8.37 22.37 0.46
C ARG A 232 -9.43 21.28 0.47
N LYS A 233 -10.16 21.10 -0.63
CA LYS A 233 -11.14 20.04 -0.81
C LYS A 233 -10.51 18.66 -0.65
N GLU A 234 -9.41 18.40 -1.34
CA GLU A 234 -8.68 17.12 -1.28
C GLU A 234 -8.15 16.82 0.13
N ILE A 235 -7.68 17.84 0.85
CA ILE A 235 -7.24 17.69 2.26
C ILE A 235 -8.39 17.21 3.13
N LEU A 236 -9.57 17.85 3.02
CA LEU A 236 -10.75 17.47 3.78
C LEU A 236 -11.24 16.06 3.42
N GLU A 237 -11.21 15.68 2.14
CA GLU A 237 -11.53 14.32 1.68
C GLU A 237 -10.58 13.28 2.28
N VAL A 238 -9.26 13.57 2.29
CA VAL A 238 -8.25 12.71 2.92
C VAL A 238 -8.52 12.58 4.42
N PHE A 239 -8.70 13.69 5.12
CA PHE A 239 -8.99 13.70 6.55
C PHE A 239 -10.21 12.85 6.91
N LEU A 240 -11.32 13.04 6.20
CA LEU A 240 -12.55 12.28 6.41
C LEU A 240 -12.35 10.79 6.13
N ALA A 241 -11.69 10.44 5.04
CA ALA A 241 -11.46 9.05 4.66
C ALA A 241 -10.54 8.30 5.63
N LEU A 242 -9.51 8.97 6.18
CA LEU A 242 -8.60 8.39 7.17
C LEU A 242 -9.31 8.13 8.52
N ASN A 243 -10.28 8.95 8.87
CA ASN A 243 -11.00 8.86 10.14
C ASN A 243 -12.31 8.03 10.08
N GLN A 244 -12.75 7.61 8.89
CA GLN A 244 -13.91 6.72 8.74
C GLN A 244 -13.68 5.29 9.26
N ASN A 245 -12.44 4.81 9.26
CA ASN A 245 -12.08 3.41 9.54
C ASN A 245 -11.15 3.25 10.75
N GLY A 246 -10.93 4.30 11.55
CA GLY A 246 -9.98 4.33 12.66
C GLY A 246 -10.63 4.48 14.04
N HIS A 247 -9.82 4.83 15.04
CA HIS A 247 -10.32 5.22 16.35
C HIS A 247 -11.28 6.42 16.22
N PRO A 248 -12.40 6.42 16.89
CA PRO A 248 -13.44 7.42 16.69
C PRO A 248 -12.90 8.81 17.02
N VAL A 249 -12.71 9.61 15.98
CA VAL A 249 -12.71 11.08 16.13
C VAL A 249 -14.15 11.46 16.52
N GLU A 250 -14.31 12.40 17.41
CA GLU A 250 -15.63 12.87 17.81
C GLU A 250 -16.48 13.22 16.57
N GLU A 251 -17.71 12.76 16.54
CA GLU A 251 -18.63 12.96 15.42
C GLU A 251 -18.79 14.44 15.07
N SER A 252 -18.76 15.33 16.07
CA SER A 252 -18.77 16.79 15.93
C SER A 252 -17.63 17.34 15.06
N VAL A 253 -16.43 16.73 15.12
CA VAL A 253 -15.26 17.13 14.31
C VAL A 253 -15.43 16.66 12.87
N LEU A 254 -15.92 15.44 12.68
CA LEU A 254 -16.20 14.89 11.36
C LEU A 254 -17.31 15.69 10.65
N ASP A 255 -18.35 16.10 11.38
CA ASP A 255 -19.44 16.90 10.84
C ASP A 255 -18.98 18.31 10.48
N HIS A 256 -18.13 18.92 11.29
CA HIS A 256 -17.51 20.19 10.96
C HIS A 256 -16.66 20.11 9.67
N ALA A 257 -15.82 19.06 9.53
CA ALA A 257 -15.05 18.84 8.30
C ALA A 257 -15.95 18.62 7.08
N LYS A 258 -17.06 17.89 7.22
CA LYS A 258 -18.08 17.72 6.15
C LYS A 258 -18.75 19.04 5.77
N GLU A 259 -19.03 19.91 6.73
CA GLU A 259 -19.58 21.25 6.44
C GLU A 259 -18.57 22.12 5.70
N LEU A 260 -17.30 22.11 6.10
CA LEU A 260 -16.25 22.81 5.37
C LEU A 260 -16.10 22.27 3.94
N LEU A 261 -16.17 20.96 3.75
CA LEU A 261 -16.13 20.34 2.44
C LEU A 261 -17.27 20.80 1.52
N LYS A 262 -18.49 20.93 2.05
CA LYS A 262 -19.65 21.48 1.29
C LYS A 262 -19.44 22.91 0.85
N LYS A 263 -18.71 23.73 1.61
CA LYS A 263 -18.43 25.14 1.27
C LYS A 263 -17.31 25.29 0.23
N THR A 264 -16.55 24.25 -0.04
CA THR A 264 -15.48 24.23 -1.05
C THR A 264 -15.92 23.66 -2.41
N GLN A 265 -17.20 23.30 -2.55
CA GLN A 265 -17.80 22.90 -3.82
C GLN A 265 -18.31 24.13 -4.58
#